data_457d36b35b2a727a1529af9c246e47c3
#
_entry.id   457d36b35b2a727a1529af9c246e47c3
#
_cell.length_a   1.000
_cell.length_b   1.000
_cell.length_c   1.000
_cell.angle_alpha   90.00
_cell.angle_beta   90.00
_cell.angle_gamma   90.00
#
_symmetry.space_group_name_H-M   'P 1'
#
loop_
_entity.id
_entity.type
_entity.pdbx_description
1 polymer ?
#
loop_
_entity_poly.entity_id
_entity_poly.type
_entity_poly.pdbx_seq_one_letter_code
_entity_poly.pdbx_strand_id
1 'polypeptide(L)' 'MAAMKPRTGDGPMEAVKEGRLIIVRVPLEGGGRLVVSVNDAEASELRDALVGVVGTD' A
#
# COMPACT_ATOMS: atom_id res chain seq x y z
N MET A 1 0.26 18.14 -7.67
CA MET A 1 0.80 16.80 -7.93
C MET A 1 -0.35 15.82 -8.07
N ALA A 2 -0.35 15.05 -9.14
CA ALA A 2 -1.42 14.09 -9.38
C ALA A 2 -1.11 12.78 -8.66
N ALA A 3 -2.09 12.28 -7.94
CA ALA A 3 -1.96 10.98 -7.30
C ALA A 3 -2.30 9.88 -8.29
N MET A 4 -1.64 8.75 -8.19
CA MET A 4 -1.91 7.61 -9.05
C MET A 4 -2.98 6.73 -8.43
N LYS A 5 -3.81 6.17 -9.28
CA LYS A 5 -4.85 5.25 -8.83
C LYS A 5 -4.33 3.82 -8.86
N PRO A 6 -4.73 2.99 -7.91
CA PRO A 6 -4.42 1.57 -7.99
C PRO A 6 -5.26 0.92 -9.09
N ARG A 7 -4.72 -0.13 -9.70
CA ARG A 7 -5.41 -0.89 -10.73
C ARG A 7 -5.63 -2.31 -10.23
N THR A 8 -6.62 -2.45 -9.39
CA THR A 8 -6.90 -3.73 -8.73
C THR A 8 -7.44 -4.80 -9.69
N GLY A 9 -7.83 -4.40 -10.89
CA GLY A 9 -8.17 -5.36 -11.94
C GLY A 9 -7.00 -6.22 -12.39
N ASP A 10 -5.77 -5.74 -12.20
CA ASP A 10 -4.56 -6.51 -12.54
C ASP A 10 -4.08 -7.38 -11.39
N GLY A 11 -4.80 -7.38 -10.29
CA GLY A 11 -4.48 -8.14 -9.11
C GLY A 11 -4.75 -7.35 -7.85
N PRO A 12 -4.90 -8.00 -6.71
CA PRO A 12 -5.17 -7.32 -5.47
C PRO A 12 -3.93 -6.58 -4.96
N MET A 13 -4.15 -5.58 -4.10
CA MET A 13 -3.07 -5.03 -3.32
C MET A 13 -2.56 -6.13 -2.39
N GLU A 14 -1.26 -6.17 -2.18
CA GLU A 14 -0.64 -7.22 -1.39
C GLU A 14 0.28 -6.65 -0.34
N ALA A 15 0.38 -7.37 0.77
CA ALA A 15 1.37 -7.08 1.79
C ALA A 15 1.88 -8.43 2.29
N VAL A 16 3.19 -8.63 2.21
CA VAL A 16 3.81 -9.87 2.66
C VAL A 16 4.97 -9.54 3.57
N LYS A 17 5.23 -10.41 4.52
CA LYS A 17 6.35 -10.22 5.43
C LYS A 17 7.55 -11.01 4.92
N GLU A 18 8.69 -10.32 4.82
CA GLU A 18 9.95 -10.93 4.44
C GLU A 18 11.00 -10.57 5.49
N GLY A 19 11.32 -11.51 6.33
CA GLY A 19 12.24 -11.26 7.43
C GLY A 19 11.65 -10.23 8.39
N ARG A 20 12.31 -9.09 8.51
CA ARG A 20 11.87 -8.01 9.38
C ARG A 20 11.12 -6.91 8.64
N LEU A 21 10.94 -7.09 7.34
CA LEU A 21 10.32 -6.07 6.51
C LEU A 21 8.99 -6.56 5.98
N ILE A 22 8.12 -5.61 5.71
CA ILE A 22 6.83 -5.86 5.10
C ILE A 22 6.88 -5.22 3.72
N ILE A 23 6.63 -6.02 2.70
CA ILE A 23 6.62 -5.55 1.33
C ILE A 23 5.18 -5.29 0.92
N VAL A 24 4.87 -4.05 0.59
CA VAL A 24 3.54 -3.66 0.14
C VAL A 24 3.60 -3.42 -1.35
N ARG A 25 2.70 -4.09 -2.08
CA ARG A 25 2.62 -3.98 -3.53
C ARG A 25 1.24 -3.49 -3.93
N VAL A 26 1.23 -2.48 -4.79
CA VAL A 26 -0.02 -1.92 -5.31
C VAL A 26 0.11 -1.82 -6.82
N PRO A 27 -0.70 -2.57 -7.59
CA PRO A 27 -0.73 -2.38 -9.04
C PRO A 27 -1.29 -1.00 -9.36
N LEU A 28 -0.64 -0.31 -10.28
CA LEU A 28 -1.00 1.07 -10.60
C LEU A 28 -1.60 1.17 -11.99
N GLU A 29 -2.48 2.15 -12.14
CA GLU A 29 -3.00 2.55 -13.42
C GLU A 29 -1.83 3.01 -14.30
N GLY A 30 -1.79 2.56 -15.53
CA GLY A 30 -0.70 2.90 -16.42
C GLY A 30 0.36 1.80 -16.57
N GLY A 31 0.18 0.67 -15.88
CA GLY A 31 1.02 -0.49 -16.07
C GLY A 31 2.19 -0.63 -15.11
N GLY A 32 2.36 0.28 -14.19
CA GLY A 32 3.40 0.18 -13.18
C GLY A 32 2.91 -0.51 -11.92
N ARG A 33 3.81 -0.64 -10.97
CA ARG A 33 3.49 -1.22 -9.67
C ARG A 33 4.26 -0.45 -8.60
N LEU A 34 3.54 -0.04 -7.55
CA LEU A 34 4.16 0.58 -6.40
C LEU A 34 4.64 -0.53 -5.47
N VAL A 35 5.91 -0.48 -5.08
CA VAL A 35 6.47 -1.44 -4.13
C VAL A 35 7.16 -0.65 -3.04
N VAL A 36 6.75 -0.88 -1.80
CA VAL A 36 7.30 -0.18 -0.65
C VAL A 36 7.71 -1.22 0.40
N SER A 37 8.89 -1.06 0.95
CA SER A 37 9.40 -1.91 2.00
C SER A 37 9.39 -1.12 3.30
N VAL A 38 8.67 -1.60 4.29
CA VAL A 38 8.53 -0.92 5.57
C VAL A 38 8.76 -1.89 6.73
N ASN A 39 9.19 -1.35 7.87
CA ASN A 39 9.29 -2.16 9.07
C ASN A 39 7.94 -2.18 9.81
N ASP A 40 7.86 -2.91 10.92
CA ASP A 40 6.60 -3.02 11.67
C ASP A 40 6.10 -1.69 12.18
N ALA A 41 6.98 -0.84 12.65
CA ALA A 41 6.59 0.48 13.16
C ALA A 41 6.05 1.36 12.04
N GLU A 42 6.71 1.34 10.89
CA GLU A 42 6.25 2.11 9.72
C GLU A 42 4.94 1.59 9.17
N ALA A 43 4.77 0.27 9.16
CA ALA A 43 3.52 -0.33 8.72
C ALA A 43 2.37 0.05 9.65
N SER A 44 2.62 0.06 10.97
CA SER A 44 1.60 0.47 11.94
C SER A 44 1.24 1.95 11.76
N GLU A 45 2.23 2.78 11.48
CA GLU A 45 2.01 4.20 11.23
C GLU A 45 1.14 4.40 10.00
N LEU A 46 1.41 3.67 8.93
CA LEU A 46 0.60 3.72 7.71
C LEU A 46 -0.82 3.25 7.98
N ARG A 47 -0.96 2.15 8.72
CA ARG A 47 -2.29 1.65 9.11
C ARG A 47 -3.08 2.71 9.84
N ASP A 48 -2.45 3.36 10.83
CA ASP A 48 -3.13 4.37 11.64
C ASP A 48 -3.53 5.59 10.80
N ALA A 49 -2.66 6.00 9.88
CA ALA A 49 -2.96 7.10 8.98
C ALA A 49 -4.18 6.77 8.10
N LEU A 50 -4.23 5.55 7.58
CA LEU A 50 -5.35 5.12 6.75
C LEU A 50 -6.64 4.98 7.55
N VAL A 51 -6.55 4.41 8.74
CA VAL A 51 -7.72 4.24 9.62
C VAL A 51 -8.34 5.60 9.95
N GLY A 52 -7.52 6.63 10.07
CA GLY A 52 -8.01 7.97 10.38
C GLY A 52 -8.89 8.58 9.30
N VAL A 53 -8.86 8.05 8.07
CA VAL A 53 -9.63 8.62 6.94
C VAL A 53 -10.51 7.60 6.23
N VAL A 54 -10.27 6.30 6.42
CA VAL A 54 -11.06 5.25 5.78
C VAL A 54 -12.44 5.19 6.42
N GLY A 55 -13.47 5.17 5.59
CA GLY A 55 -14.83 5.03 6.06
C GLY A 55 -15.42 6.28 6.69
N THR A 56 -14.73 7.41 6.60
CA THR A 56 -15.26 8.68 7.09
C THR A 56 -15.88 9.43 5.93
N ASP A 57 -17.15 9.38 5.83
CA ASP A 57 -17.89 10.08 4.76
C ASP A 57 -18.41 11.41 5.24
#